data_c938a403509178bfec5d360ef23017ba
#
_entry.id   c938a403509178bfec5d360ef23017ba
#
_cell.length_a   1.000
_cell.length_b   1.000
_cell.length_c   1.000
_cell.angle_alpha   90.00
_cell.angle_beta   90.00
_cell.angle_gamma   90.00
#
_symmetry.space_group_name_H-M   'P 1'
#
loop_
_entity.id
_entity.type
_entity.pdbx_description
1 polymer ?
#
loop_
_entity_poly.entity_id
_entity_poly.type
_entity_poly.pdbx_seq_one_letter_code
_entity_poly.pdbx_strand_id
1 'polypeptide(L)'
;MNFMGTQMHMVTFAITVFEIIMLFFQMVRFLERTNDRKRLLYLLLLVLLILYNITSGLFPDENIPIPVMLQTVIAYLVAFTTSMYFVYYFYKAFNLEKLMFFATFGSLMFLFAPFVFLFVVPYYLTGDLILSRKLTVVIPFLYGVAFIVATTRAFVFKFHQKEYSEKTKFQLVLAAYVALLCWVVLPVIVFFGDFHVLEHSITNSGFLIMTIVYIRSSIHQSRYEYDMLLTSGQSLGQLIELNCEKYGLTDREAEIVSLVIKGLPYKIVRSAPNISEKTVAKHVSNIFCKVSVTNKAELIYKLEASHWSPGV
;
A
#
# COMPACT_ATOMS: atom_id res chain seq x y z
N MET A 1 -15.00 -10.85 -28.69
CA MET A 1 -15.45 -12.16 -28.17
C MET A 1 -15.87 -11.98 -26.72
N ASN A 2 -17.12 -12.27 -26.41
CA ASN A 2 -17.70 -12.06 -25.09
C ASN A 2 -17.52 -13.30 -24.20
N PHE A 3 -17.45 -13.12 -22.90
CA PHE A 3 -17.25 -14.18 -21.91
C PHE A 3 -18.58 -14.92 -21.67
N MET A 4 -18.63 -16.22 -21.95
CA MET A 4 -19.75 -17.15 -21.65
C MET A 4 -21.17 -16.59 -21.94
N GLY A 5 -21.34 -15.87 -23.06
CA GLY A 5 -22.64 -15.30 -23.44
C GLY A 5 -23.06 -14.03 -22.67
N THR A 6 -22.20 -13.49 -21.81
CA THR A 6 -22.41 -12.19 -21.14
C THR A 6 -22.00 -11.02 -22.04
N GLN A 7 -22.33 -9.80 -21.66
CA GLN A 7 -21.86 -8.59 -22.36
C GLN A 7 -20.37 -8.29 -22.09
N MET A 8 -19.77 -8.91 -21.06
CA MET A 8 -18.38 -8.68 -20.69
C MET A 8 -17.41 -9.18 -21.76
N HIS A 9 -16.52 -8.31 -22.21
CA HIS A 9 -15.48 -8.69 -23.17
C HIS A 9 -14.40 -9.57 -22.48
N MET A 10 -13.83 -10.56 -23.20
CA MET A 10 -12.81 -11.47 -22.66
C MET A 10 -11.59 -10.74 -22.07
N VAL A 11 -11.20 -9.60 -22.65
CA VAL A 11 -10.09 -8.77 -22.13
C VAL A 11 -10.43 -8.21 -20.75
N THR A 12 -11.64 -7.66 -20.59
CA THR A 12 -12.10 -7.13 -19.28
C THR A 12 -12.17 -8.23 -18.25
N PHE A 13 -12.68 -9.42 -18.62
CA PHE A 13 -12.71 -10.57 -17.74
C PHE A 13 -11.31 -10.99 -17.28
N ALA A 14 -10.36 -11.13 -18.21
CA ALA A 14 -8.98 -11.52 -17.88
C ALA A 14 -8.30 -10.50 -16.93
N ILE A 15 -8.51 -9.21 -17.19
CA ILE A 15 -7.99 -8.13 -16.32
C ILE A 15 -8.62 -8.21 -14.92
N THR A 16 -9.93 -8.41 -14.83
CA THR A 16 -10.63 -8.51 -13.54
C THR A 16 -10.14 -9.72 -12.72
N VAL A 17 -9.92 -10.87 -13.36
CA VAL A 17 -9.31 -12.04 -12.69
C VAL A 17 -7.92 -11.72 -12.15
N PHE A 18 -7.10 -11.04 -12.95
CA PHE A 18 -5.77 -10.62 -12.51
C PHE A 18 -5.82 -9.65 -11.33
N GLU A 19 -6.75 -8.70 -11.34
CA GLU A 19 -6.96 -7.77 -10.23
C GLU A 19 -7.44 -8.45 -8.95
N ILE A 20 -8.29 -9.48 -9.05
CA ILE A 20 -8.71 -10.32 -7.91
C ILE A 20 -7.50 -11.04 -7.29
N ILE A 21 -6.61 -11.60 -8.11
CA ILE A 21 -5.37 -12.23 -7.64
C ILE A 21 -4.49 -11.19 -6.92
N MET A 22 -4.37 -10.00 -7.49
CA MET A 22 -3.62 -8.90 -6.87
C MET A 22 -4.25 -8.43 -5.55
N LEU A 23 -5.59 -8.35 -5.48
CA LEU A 23 -6.32 -8.02 -4.27
C LEU A 23 -6.01 -9.03 -3.16
N PHE A 24 -6.06 -10.33 -3.48
CA PHE A 24 -5.73 -11.38 -2.53
C PHE A 24 -4.29 -11.24 -2.01
N PHE A 25 -3.32 -11.07 -2.90
CA PHE A 25 -1.92 -10.85 -2.51
C PHE A 25 -1.75 -9.63 -1.60
N GLN A 26 -2.36 -8.50 -1.93
CA GLN A 26 -2.28 -7.28 -1.13
C GLN A 26 -3.01 -7.41 0.21
N MET A 27 -4.10 -8.17 0.26
CA MET A 27 -4.83 -8.45 1.49
C MET A 27 -3.99 -9.29 2.46
N VAL A 28 -3.31 -10.35 1.98
CA VAL A 28 -2.38 -11.15 2.80
C VAL A 28 -1.30 -10.24 3.40
N ARG A 29 -0.71 -9.37 2.59
CA ARG A 29 0.32 -8.41 3.04
C ARG A 29 -0.22 -7.36 4.02
N PHE A 30 -1.50 -6.99 3.91
CA PHE A 30 -2.15 -6.11 4.88
C PHE A 30 -2.38 -6.81 6.22
N LEU A 31 -2.76 -8.08 6.21
CA LEU A 31 -2.94 -8.87 7.44
C LEU A 31 -1.63 -9.03 8.24
N GLU A 32 -0.47 -9.05 7.57
CA GLU A 32 0.84 -9.02 8.24
C GLU A 32 1.09 -7.69 8.99
N ARG A 33 0.51 -6.57 8.51
CA ARG A 33 0.69 -5.22 9.06
C ARG A 33 -0.62 -4.42 8.99
N THR A 34 -1.55 -4.70 9.88
CA THR A 34 -2.89 -4.10 9.90
C THR A 34 -2.91 -2.58 10.14
N ASN A 35 -1.83 -2.01 10.67
CA ASN A 35 -1.70 -0.57 10.90
C ASN A 35 -1.28 0.23 9.65
N ASP A 36 -1.04 -0.42 8.51
CA ASP A 36 -0.67 0.26 7.26
C ASP A 36 -1.90 0.89 6.58
N ARG A 37 -2.24 2.11 7.01
CA ARG A 37 -3.37 2.88 6.46
C ARG A 37 -3.25 3.14 4.96
N LYS A 38 -2.03 3.29 4.42
CA LYS A 38 -1.83 3.54 2.98
C LYS A 38 -2.19 2.29 2.18
N ARG A 39 -1.87 1.12 2.69
CA ARG A 39 -2.24 -0.16 2.08
C ARG A 39 -3.74 -0.39 2.13
N LEU A 40 -4.38 -0.07 3.25
CA LEU A 40 -5.84 -0.13 3.35
C LEU A 40 -6.53 0.75 2.31
N LEU A 41 -6.07 2.00 2.14
CA LEU A 41 -6.60 2.91 1.12
C LEU A 41 -6.44 2.32 -0.30
N TYR A 42 -5.30 1.70 -0.56
CA TYR A 42 -5.05 1.05 -1.85
C TYR A 42 -5.94 -0.18 -2.07
N LEU A 43 -6.14 -1.02 -1.05
CA LEU A 43 -7.05 -2.17 -1.11
C LEU A 43 -8.49 -1.74 -1.43
N LEU A 44 -8.98 -0.70 -0.77
CA LEU A 44 -10.32 -0.17 -1.05
C LEU A 44 -10.44 0.35 -2.48
N LEU A 45 -9.40 1.01 -3.00
CA LEU A 45 -9.37 1.45 -4.39
C LEU A 45 -9.43 0.25 -5.36
N LEU A 46 -8.69 -0.80 -5.09
CA LEU A 46 -8.66 -2.02 -5.91
C LEU A 46 -10.00 -2.75 -5.89
N VAL A 47 -10.67 -2.82 -4.72
CA VAL A 47 -12.04 -3.37 -4.62
C VAL A 47 -13.02 -2.56 -5.47
N LEU A 48 -12.99 -1.24 -5.41
CA LEU A 48 -13.86 -0.39 -6.22
C LEU A 48 -13.59 -0.52 -7.72
N LEU A 49 -12.33 -0.71 -8.12
CA LEU A 49 -11.96 -0.93 -9.51
C LEU A 49 -12.49 -2.27 -10.03
N ILE A 50 -12.37 -3.34 -9.23
CA ILE A 50 -12.93 -4.65 -9.55
C ILE A 50 -14.46 -4.55 -9.69
N LEU A 51 -15.14 -3.86 -8.77
CA LEU A 51 -16.59 -3.63 -8.85
C LEU A 51 -16.95 -2.83 -10.12
N TYR A 52 -16.17 -1.80 -10.48
CA TYR A 52 -16.34 -1.06 -11.71
C TYR A 52 -16.22 -1.97 -12.94
N ASN A 53 -15.18 -2.80 -13.02
CA ASN A 53 -14.98 -3.73 -14.15
C ASN A 53 -16.11 -4.76 -14.25
N ILE A 54 -16.60 -5.28 -13.12
CA ILE A 54 -17.71 -6.24 -13.10
C ILE A 54 -19.01 -5.56 -13.55
N THR A 55 -19.37 -4.42 -12.97
CA THR A 55 -20.64 -3.76 -13.26
C THR A 55 -20.68 -3.19 -14.68
N SER A 56 -19.62 -2.53 -15.13
CA SER A 56 -19.56 -1.98 -16.48
C SER A 56 -19.33 -3.02 -17.57
N GLY A 57 -18.78 -4.22 -17.21
CA GLY A 57 -18.63 -5.31 -18.13
C GLY A 57 -19.87 -6.19 -18.26
N LEU A 58 -20.71 -6.29 -17.22
CA LEU A 58 -21.93 -7.09 -17.23
C LEU A 58 -23.17 -6.26 -17.61
N PHE A 59 -23.23 -4.99 -17.28
CA PHE A 59 -24.39 -4.12 -17.48
C PHE A 59 -24.19 -3.15 -18.67
N PRO A 60 -25.27 -2.89 -19.45
CA PRO A 60 -26.58 -3.51 -19.38
C PRO A 60 -26.66 -4.85 -20.11
N ASP A 61 -27.47 -5.78 -19.62
CA ASP A 61 -27.80 -7.05 -20.26
C ASP A 61 -29.29 -7.35 -20.11
N GLU A 62 -30.00 -7.57 -21.22
CA GLU A 62 -31.44 -7.84 -21.25
C GLU A 62 -31.82 -9.20 -20.61
N ASN A 63 -30.85 -10.13 -20.51
CA ASN A 63 -31.08 -11.44 -19.88
C ASN A 63 -31.11 -11.35 -18.33
N ILE A 64 -30.68 -10.25 -17.75
CA ILE A 64 -30.68 -10.06 -16.30
C ILE A 64 -32.07 -9.51 -15.87
N PRO A 65 -32.73 -10.09 -14.85
CA PRO A 65 -34.07 -9.68 -14.42
C PRO A 65 -34.07 -8.36 -13.65
N ILE A 66 -33.37 -7.35 -14.15
CA ILE A 66 -33.31 -5.98 -13.65
C ILE A 66 -33.56 -5.03 -14.82
N PRO A 67 -34.39 -3.99 -14.69
CA PRO A 67 -34.60 -3.03 -15.76
C PRO A 67 -33.29 -2.45 -16.29
N VAL A 68 -33.11 -2.44 -17.63
CA VAL A 68 -31.89 -1.95 -18.31
C VAL A 68 -31.47 -0.58 -17.83
N MET A 69 -32.44 0.32 -17.61
CA MET A 69 -32.19 1.65 -17.06
C MET A 69 -31.52 1.59 -15.68
N LEU A 70 -32.02 0.72 -14.80
CA LEU A 70 -31.46 0.58 -13.45
C LEU A 70 -30.06 -0.03 -13.48
N GLN A 71 -29.83 -1.02 -14.34
CA GLN A 71 -28.49 -1.61 -14.58
C GLN A 71 -27.49 -0.52 -15.02
N THR A 72 -27.89 0.30 -15.98
CA THR A 72 -27.06 1.41 -16.49
C THR A 72 -26.74 2.42 -15.37
N VAL A 73 -27.75 2.83 -14.59
CA VAL A 73 -27.55 3.75 -13.45
C VAL A 73 -26.59 3.15 -12.42
N ILE A 74 -26.71 1.85 -12.11
CA ILE A 74 -25.80 1.16 -11.18
C ILE A 74 -24.37 1.16 -11.71
N ALA A 75 -24.14 0.81 -12.98
CA ALA A 75 -22.81 0.82 -13.57
C ALA A 75 -22.13 2.20 -13.51
N TYR A 76 -22.87 3.24 -13.84
CA TYR A 76 -22.36 4.62 -13.75
C TYR A 76 -22.16 5.08 -12.30
N LEU A 77 -23.03 4.69 -11.37
CA LEU A 77 -22.88 4.99 -9.95
C LEU A 77 -21.55 4.42 -9.41
N VAL A 78 -21.24 3.17 -9.74
CA VAL A 78 -19.98 2.54 -9.36
C VAL A 78 -18.79 3.25 -10.00
N ALA A 79 -18.88 3.62 -11.29
CA ALA A 79 -17.84 4.37 -12.00
C ALA A 79 -17.54 5.73 -11.33
N PHE A 80 -18.57 6.50 -11.01
CA PHE A 80 -18.41 7.80 -10.34
C PHE A 80 -17.91 7.64 -8.91
N THR A 81 -18.38 6.65 -8.16
CA THR A 81 -17.90 6.36 -6.81
C THR A 81 -16.41 5.98 -6.84
N THR A 82 -16.00 5.16 -7.79
CA THR A 82 -14.59 4.79 -7.99
C THR A 82 -13.75 6.01 -8.33
N SER A 83 -14.22 6.90 -9.20
CA SER A 83 -13.55 8.15 -9.57
C SER A 83 -13.40 9.09 -8.37
N MET A 84 -14.45 9.27 -7.55
CA MET A 84 -14.39 10.08 -6.33
C MET A 84 -13.39 9.51 -5.34
N TYR A 85 -13.42 8.18 -5.14
CA TYR A 85 -12.48 7.53 -4.24
C TYR A 85 -11.04 7.60 -4.76
N PHE A 86 -10.81 7.57 -6.06
CA PHE A 86 -9.50 7.73 -6.67
C PHE A 86 -8.87 9.11 -6.35
N VAL A 87 -9.66 10.19 -6.45
CA VAL A 87 -9.24 11.53 -6.03
C VAL A 87 -8.90 11.57 -4.53
N TYR A 88 -9.75 10.94 -3.69
CA TYR A 88 -9.52 10.83 -2.25
C TYR A 88 -8.25 10.03 -1.93
N TYR A 89 -7.99 8.95 -2.67
CA TYR A 89 -6.77 8.16 -2.55
C TYR A 89 -5.52 9.02 -2.78
N PHE A 90 -5.47 9.85 -3.83
CA PHE A 90 -4.35 10.77 -4.07
C PHE A 90 -4.13 11.72 -2.89
N TYR A 91 -5.19 12.32 -2.38
CA TYR A 91 -5.14 13.21 -1.24
C TYR A 91 -4.51 12.52 -0.01
N LYS A 92 -5.00 11.33 0.36
CA LYS A 92 -4.59 10.64 1.59
C LYS A 92 -3.29 9.84 1.45
N ALA A 93 -3.13 9.04 0.38
CA ALA A 93 -1.98 8.15 0.23
C ALA A 93 -0.67 8.92 0.03
N PHE A 94 -0.73 10.05 -0.68
CA PHE A 94 0.43 10.91 -0.94
C PHE A 94 0.54 12.12 0.01
N ASN A 95 -0.34 12.25 1.01
CA ASN A 95 -0.39 13.37 1.95
C ASN A 95 -0.41 14.74 1.24
N LEU A 96 -1.24 14.88 0.19
CA LEU A 96 -1.34 16.10 -0.62
C LEU A 96 -2.42 17.02 -0.06
N GLU A 97 -2.18 17.70 1.05
CA GLU A 97 -3.16 18.53 1.77
C GLU A 97 -3.82 19.59 0.86
N LYS A 98 -3.09 20.12 -0.11
CA LYS A 98 -3.60 21.06 -1.11
C LYS A 98 -4.73 20.50 -1.99
N LEU A 99 -4.91 19.17 -2.03
CA LEU A 99 -5.98 18.50 -2.75
C LEU A 99 -7.23 18.26 -1.92
N MET A 100 -7.28 18.69 -0.66
CA MET A 100 -8.41 18.46 0.24
C MET A 100 -9.74 18.89 -0.36
N PHE A 101 -9.79 20.08 -0.97
CA PHE A 101 -10.99 20.57 -1.64
C PHE A 101 -11.46 19.62 -2.76
N PHE A 102 -10.54 19.20 -3.63
CA PHE A 102 -10.86 18.25 -4.70
C PHE A 102 -11.35 16.91 -4.16
N ALA A 103 -10.69 16.38 -3.13
CA ALA A 103 -10.99 15.06 -2.58
C ALA A 103 -12.30 14.98 -1.79
N THR A 104 -12.84 16.10 -1.36
CA THR A 104 -14.06 16.16 -0.53
C THR A 104 -15.18 16.88 -1.26
N PHE A 105 -15.27 18.20 -1.07
CA PHE A 105 -16.35 19.01 -1.59
C PHE A 105 -16.34 19.10 -3.13
N GLY A 106 -15.15 19.20 -3.74
CA GLY A 106 -15.02 19.28 -5.20
C GLY A 106 -15.50 18.01 -5.90
N SER A 107 -15.17 16.83 -5.39
CA SER A 107 -15.64 15.57 -5.98
C SER A 107 -17.16 15.39 -5.84
N LEU A 108 -17.74 15.80 -4.72
CA LEU A 108 -19.19 15.78 -4.54
C LEU A 108 -19.90 16.74 -5.51
N MET A 109 -19.37 17.94 -5.69
CA MET A 109 -19.99 19.00 -6.53
C MET A 109 -19.76 18.76 -8.03
N PHE A 110 -18.58 18.29 -8.45
CA PHE A 110 -18.21 18.22 -9.86
C PHE A 110 -18.22 16.80 -10.46
N LEU A 111 -18.31 15.75 -9.63
CA LEU A 111 -18.50 14.38 -10.10
C LEU A 111 -19.91 13.87 -9.75
N PHE A 112 -20.28 13.89 -8.47
CA PHE A 112 -21.53 13.26 -8.04
C PHE A 112 -22.78 14.10 -8.44
N ALA A 113 -22.77 15.41 -8.26
CA ALA A 113 -23.91 16.25 -8.63
C ALA A 113 -24.21 16.20 -10.15
N PRO A 114 -23.23 16.30 -11.08
CA PRO A 114 -23.48 16.08 -12.50
C PRO A 114 -24.00 14.68 -12.82
N PHE A 115 -23.52 13.63 -12.14
CA PHE A 115 -24.07 12.29 -12.30
C PHE A 115 -25.57 12.25 -11.97
N VAL A 116 -26.01 12.85 -10.87
CA VAL A 116 -27.42 12.87 -10.50
C VAL A 116 -28.25 13.75 -11.44
N PHE A 117 -27.83 15.01 -11.63
CA PHE A 117 -28.65 16.02 -12.31
C PHE A 117 -28.54 16.01 -13.84
N LEU A 118 -27.40 15.58 -14.39
CA LEU A 118 -27.16 15.59 -15.84
C LEU A 118 -27.18 14.18 -16.46
N PHE A 119 -27.10 13.12 -15.66
CA PHE A 119 -27.22 11.74 -16.14
C PHE A 119 -28.53 11.10 -15.69
N VAL A 120 -28.71 10.88 -14.38
CA VAL A 120 -29.85 10.11 -13.86
C VAL A 120 -31.19 10.79 -14.20
N VAL A 121 -31.32 12.09 -13.93
CA VAL A 121 -32.57 12.81 -14.16
C VAL A 121 -32.93 12.89 -15.66
N PRO A 122 -32.04 13.34 -16.57
CA PRO A 122 -32.35 13.34 -18.00
C PRO A 122 -32.64 11.94 -18.56
N TYR A 123 -31.85 10.94 -18.16
CA TYR A 123 -32.07 9.57 -18.59
C TYR A 123 -33.43 9.01 -18.15
N TYR A 124 -33.84 9.32 -16.91
CA TYR A 124 -35.17 8.93 -16.39
C TYR A 124 -36.31 9.61 -17.14
N LEU A 125 -36.15 10.90 -17.50
CA LEU A 125 -37.21 11.68 -18.15
C LEU A 125 -37.34 11.41 -19.66
N THR A 126 -36.21 11.19 -20.35
CA THR A 126 -36.18 11.09 -21.82
C THR A 126 -36.00 9.66 -22.32
N GLY A 127 -35.45 8.75 -21.52
CA GLY A 127 -35.01 7.42 -21.95
C GLY A 127 -33.79 7.45 -22.87
N ASP A 128 -33.24 8.64 -23.19
CA ASP A 128 -32.11 8.81 -24.12
C ASP A 128 -30.78 8.75 -23.36
N LEU A 129 -30.12 7.59 -23.45
CA LEU A 129 -28.81 7.32 -22.85
C LEU A 129 -27.70 8.19 -23.48
N ILE A 130 -27.77 8.40 -24.81
CA ILE A 130 -26.74 9.14 -25.55
C ILE A 130 -26.74 10.61 -25.12
N LEU A 131 -27.91 11.21 -25.06
CA LEU A 131 -28.09 12.59 -24.59
C LEU A 131 -27.57 12.75 -23.16
N SER A 132 -28.02 11.88 -22.25
CA SER A 132 -27.64 11.92 -20.82
C SER A 132 -26.13 11.75 -20.64
N ARG A 133 -25.52 10.85 -21.39
CA ARG A 133 -24.08 10.62 -21.41
C ARG A 133 -23.31 11.88 -21.84
N LYS A 134 -23.69 12.51 -22.94
CA LYS A 134 -23.04 13.73 -23.46
C LYS A 134 -23.17 14.93 -22.49
N LEU A 135 -24.34 15.10 -21.87
CA LEU A 135 -24.55 16.17 -20.89
C LEU A 135 -23.65 16.03 -19.66
N THR A 136 -23.47 14.79 -19.19
CA THR A 136 -22.75 14.52 -17.94
C THR A 136 -21.24 14.67 -18.06
N VAL A 137 -20.65 14.34 -19.20
CA VAL A 137 -19.21 14.11 -19.36
C VAL A 137 -18.37 15.40 -19.25
N VAL A 138 -18.93 16.55 -19.65
CA VAL A 138 -18.18 17.82 -19.77
C VAL A 138 -17.66 18.30 -18.40
N ILE A 139 -18.50 18.30 -17.37
CA ILE A 139 -18.11 18.80 -16.04
C ILE A 139 -17.05 17.90 -15.38
N PRO A 140 -17.20 16.57 -15.33
CA PRO A 140 -16.15 15.68 -14.84
C PRO A 140 -14.84 15.78 -15.61
N PHE A 141 -14.87 16.00 -16.92
CA PHE A 141 -13.66 16.22 -17.71
C PHE A 141 -12.90 17.48 -17.27
N LEU A 142 -13.60 18.62 -17.19
CA LEU A 142 -12.99 19.88 -16.74
C LEU A 142 -12.45 19.77 -15.31
N TYR A 143 -13.20 19.10 -14.45
CA TYR A 143 -12.75 18.79 -13.09
C TYR A 143 -11.49 17.92 -13.09
N GLY A 144 -11.43 16.87 -13.91
CA GLY A 144 -10.25 16.00 -14.07
C GLY A 144 -9.01 16.78 -14.52
N VAL A 145 -9.16 17.67 -15.51
CA VAL A 145 -8.06 18.54 -15.96
C VAL A 145 -7.59 19.46 -14.83
N ALA A 146 -8.51 20.10 -14.11
CA ALA A 146 -8.17 20.94 -12.97
C ALA A 146 -7.47 20.13 -11.86
N PHE A 147 -7.91 18.90 -11.62
CA PHE A 147 -7.29 17.99 -10.67
C PHE A 147 -5.87 17.57 -11.08
N ILE A 148 -5.60 17.29 -12.38
CA ILE A 148 -4.24 17.05 -12.89
C ILE A 148 -3.34 18.25 -12.59
N VAL A 149 -3.78 19.47 -12.92
CA VAL A 149 -3.00 20.68 -12.68
C VAL A 149 -2.71 20.87 -11.19
N ALA A 150 -3.71 20.69 -10.33
CA ALA A 150 -3.55 20.79 -8.88
C ALA A 150 -2.58 19.72 -8.33
N THR A 151 -2.70 18.49 -8.80
CA THR A 151 -1.85 17.36 -8.41
C THR A 151 -0.40 17.59 -8.85
N THR A 152 -0.18 18.06 -10.08
CA THR A 152 1.15 18.41 -10.59
C THR A 152 1.81 19.46 -9.72
N ARG A 153 1.09 20.55 -9.40
CA ARG A 153 1.60 21.62 -8.51
C ARG A 153 1.93 21.09 -7.12
N ALA A 154 1.09 20.21 -6.58
CA ALA A 154 1.31 19.63 -5.26
C ALA A 154 2.54 18.72 -5.24
N PHE A 155 2.76 17.89 -6.27
CA PHE A 155 3.96 17.06 -6.39
C PHE A 155 5.22 17.87 -6.60
N VAL A 156 5.22 18.86 -7.52
CA VAL A 156 6.36 19.75 -7.74
C VAL A 156 6.78 20.42 -6.43
N PHE A 157 5.82 20.90 -5.65
CA PHE A 157 6.10 21.48 -4.33
C PHE A 157 6.79 20.49 -3.38
N LYS A 158 6.31 19.24 -3.31
CA LYS A 158 6.91 18.19 -2.46
C LYS A 158 8.28 17.73 -2.95
N PHE A 159 8.51 17.71 -4.26
CA PHE A 159 9.85 17.44 -4.82
C PHE A 159 10.86 18.50 -4.40
N HIS A 160 10.50 19.78 -4.40
CA HIS A 160 11.37 20.85 -3.92
C HIS A 160 11.71 20.71 -2.43
N GLN A 161 10.83 20.14 -1.63
CA GLN A 161 11.08 19.85 -0.21
C GLN A 161 11.90 18.57 0.03
N LYS A 162 12.42 17.91 -1.03
CA LYS A 162 13.15 16.64 -0.97
C LYS A 162 12.39 15.46 -0.34
N GLU A 163 11.09 15.59 -0.10
CA GLU A 163 10.27 14.52 0.50
C GLU A 163 10.18 13.27 -0.38
N TYR A 164 10.32 13.41 -1.70
CA TYR A 164 10.27 12.34 -2.69
C TYR A 164 11.60 12.08 -3.41
N SER A 165 12.74 12.46 -2.82
CA SER A 165 14.05 12.31 -3.48
C SER A 165 14.48 10.87 -3.67
N GLU A 166 13.89 9.90 -2.96
CA GLU A 166 14.17 8.48 -3.15
C GLU A 166 13.58 7.96 -4.46
N LYS A 167 14.39 7.25 -5.24
CA LYS A 167 14.03 6.69 -6.55
C LYS A 167 12.73 5.88 -6.51
N THR A 168 12.50 5.11 -5.44
CA THR A 168 11.31 4.26 -5.27
C THR A 168 10.04 5.09 -5.07
N LYS A 169 10.12 6.17 -4.29
CA LYS A 169 8.99 7.09 -4.08
C LYS A 169 8.65 7.84 -5.36
N PHE A 170 9.66 8.27 -6.12
CA PHE A 170 9.47 8.89 -7.42
C PHE A 170 8.74 7.97 -8.41
N GLN A 171 9.16 6.70 -8.51
CA GLN A 171 8.50 5.72 -9.39
C GLN A 171 7.03 5.50 -9.03
N LEU A 172 6.71 5.44 -7.72
CA LEU A 172 5.33 5.29 -7.25
C LEU A 172 4.47 6.51 -7.62
N VAL A 173 4.99 7.72 -7.44
CA VAL A 173 4.31 8.96 -7.83
C VAL A 173 4.08 9.00 -9.33
N LEU A 174 5.09 8.64 -10.13
CA LEU A 174 4.97 8.61 -11.60
C LEU A 174 3.92 7.59 -12.06
N ALA A 175 3.91 6.39 -11.49
CA ALA A 175 2.92 5.35 -11.82
C ALA A 175 1.50 5.79 -11.45
N ALA A 176 1.31 6.40 -10.29
CA ALA A 176 0.02 6.96 -9.88
C ALA A 176 -0.43 8.08 -10.81
N TYR A 177 0.51 8.92 -11.26
CA TYR A 177 0.21 10.00 -12.21
C TYR A 177 -0.20 9.46 -13.58
N VAL A 178 0.44 8.41 -14.08
CA VAL A 178 0.03 7.71 -15.31
C VAL A 178 -1.39 7.15 -15.17
N ALA A 179 -1.71 6.50 -14.04
CA ALA A 179 -3.06 6.02 -13.78
C ALA A 179 -4.09 7.15 -13.77
N LEU A 180 -3.75 8.30 -13.17
CA LEU A 180 -4.60 9.49 -13.18
C LEU A 180 -4.87 9.99 -14.61
N LEU A 181 -3.85 10.08 -15.46
CA LEU A 181 -4.01 10.48 -16.86
C LEU A 181 -4.95 9.53 -17.61
N CYS A 182 -4.80 8.21 -17.42
CA CYS A 182 -5.70 7.22 -18.03
C CYS A 182 -7.17 7.45 -17.61
N TRP A 183 -7.42 7.82 -16.35
CA TRP A 183 -8.78 8.09 -15.86
C TRP A 183 -9.37 9.41 -16.38
N VAL A 184 -8.57 10.45 -16.51
CA VAL A 184 -9.06 11.74 -17.03
C VAL A 184 -9.36 11.71 -18.53
N VAL A 185 -8.79 10.76 -19.27
CA VAL A 185 -9.12 10.53 -20.69
C VAL A 185 -10.48 9.86 -20.88
N LEU A 186 -10.98 9.09 -19.89
CA LEU A 186 -12.26 8.38 -19.99
C LEU A 186 -13.44 9.25 -20.46
N PRO A 187 -13.71 10.40 -19.84
CA PRO A 187 -14.81 11.25 -20.29
C PRO A 187 -14.74 11.61 -21.78
N VAL A 188 -13.54 11.78 -22.33
CA VAL A 188 -13.35 12.08 -23.75
C VAL A 188 -13.77 10.89 -24.60
N ILE A 189 -13.36 9.67 -24.24
CA ILE A 189 -13.72 8.45 -24.97
C ILE A 189 -15.24 8.26 -24.97
N VAL A 190 -15.85 8.38 -23.77
CA VAL A 190 -17.30 8.25 -23.56
C VAL A 190 -18.11 9.28 -24.36
N PHE A 191 -17.56 10.49 -24.57
CA PHE A 191 -18.21 11.54 -25.36
C PHE A 191 -18.35 11.17 -26.84
N PHE A 192 -17.31 10.52 -27.42
CA PHE A 192 -17.29 10.18 -28.85
C PHE A 192 -18.08 8.91 -29.18
N GLY A 193 -18.31 8.03 -28.22
CA GLY A 193 -19.08 6.80 -28.47
C GLY A 193 -18.91 5.74 -27.38
N ASP A 194 -19.32 4.55 -27.72
CA ASP A 194 -19.37 3.38 -26.84
C ASP A 194 -18.18 2.46 -27.14
N PHE A 195 -17.02 2.83 -26.63
CA PHE A 195 -15.74 2.11 -26.86
C PHE A 195 -15.34 1.29 -25.63
N HIS A 196 -16.24 0.45 -25.10
CA HIS A 196 -16.04 -0.31 -23.86
C HIS A 196 -14.66 -0.98 -23.74
N VAL A 197 -14.19 -1.66 -24.80
CA VAL A 197 -12.89 -2.35 -24.78
C VAL A 197 -11.74 -1.35 -24.59
N LEU A 198 -11.81 -0.19 -25.24
CA LEU A 198 -10.79 0.86 -25.14
C LEU A 198 -10.81 1.51 -23.76
N GLU A 199 -12.00 1.84 -23.23
CA GLU A 199 -12.19 2.40 -21.89
C GLU A 199 -11.57 1.51 -20.82
N HIS A 200 -11.94 0.22 -20.81
CA HIS A 200 -11.40 -0.75 -19.85
C HIS A 200 -9.90 -0.98 -20.03
N SER A 201 -9.42 -1.06 -21.26
CA SER A 201 -8.00 -1.29 -21.53
C SER A 201 -7.14 -0.13 -21.02
N ILE A 202 -7.55 1.12 -21.24
CA ILE A 202 -6.80 2.30 -20.82
C ILE A 202 -6.81 2.44 -19.30
N THR A 203 -7.98 2.38 -18.67
CA THR A 203 -8.10 2.52 -17.21
C THR A 203 -7.33 1.46 -16.47
N ASN A 204 -7.53 0.20 -16.85
CA ASN A 204 -6.91 -0.93 -16.18
C ASN A 204 -5.40 -0.99 -16.41
N SER A 205 -4.90 -0.57 -17.58
CA SER A 205 -3.46 -0.46 -17.82
C SER A 205 -2.78 0.53 -16.87
N GLY A 206 -3.40 1.69 -16.61
CA GLY A 206 -2.91 2.65 -15.64
C GLY A 206 -2.85 2.06 -14.22
N PHE A 207 -3.90 1.35 -13.82
CA PHE A 207 -3.94 0.69 -12.51
C PHE A 207 -2.96 -0.47 -12.38
N LEU A 208 -2.79 -1.29 -13.42
CA LEU A 208 -1.81 -2.36 -13.45
C LEU A 208 -0.39 -1.82 -13.22
N ILE A 209 0.00 -0.76 -13.93
CA ILE A 209 1.29 -0.11 -13.76
C ILE A 209 1.44 0.37 -12.31
N MET A 210 0.44 1.06 -11.77
CA MET A 210 0.45 1.53 -10.39
C MET A 210 0.58 0.38 -9.39
N THR A 211 -0.15 -0.73 -9.60
CA THR A 211 -0.09 -1.92 -8.74
C THR A 211 1.28 -2.58 -8.76
N ILE A 212 1.86 -2.78 -9.93
CA ILE A 212 3.20 -3.39 -10.07
C ILE A 212 4.25 -2.55 -9.34
N VAL A 213 4.22 -1.23 -9.53
CA VAL A 213 5.14 -0.31 -8.85
C VAL A 213 4.90 -0.30 -7.34
N TYR A 214 3.64 -0.35 -6.90
CA TYR A 214 3.30 -0.43 -5.47
C TYR A 214 3.82 -1.72 -4.83
N ILE A 215 3.63 -2.88 -5.48
CA ILE A 215 4.16 -4.17 -5.02
C ILE A 215 5.69 -4.11 -4.92
N ARG A 216 6.36 -3.62 -5.97
CA ARG A 216 7.81 -3.47 -5.99
C ARG A 216 8.31 -2.57 -4.86
N SER A 217 7.66 -1.43 -4.64
CA SER A 217 7.98 -0.51 -3.55
C SER A 217 7.82 -1.18 -2.18
N SER A 218 6.74 -1.94 -1.99
CA SER A 218 6.48 -2.68 -0.74
C SER A 218 7.54 -3.76 -0.47
N ILE A 219 7.95 -4.51 -1.50
CA ILE A 219 9.01 -5.53 -1.38
C ILE A 219 10.36 -4.86 -1.05
N HIS A 220 10.69 -3.76 -1.73
CA HIS A 220 11.94 -3.04 -1.48
C HIS A 220 11.99 -2.51 -0.04
N GLN A 221 10.90 -1.93 0.44
CA GLN A 221 10.82 -1.44 1.82
C GLN A 221 10.98 -2.58 2.84
N SER A 222 10.31 -3.73 2.62
CA SER A 222 10.44 -4.90 3.51
C SER A 222 11.86 -5.45 3.53
N ARG A 223 12.56 -5.48 2.40
CA ARG A 223 13.98 -5.88 2.33
C ARG A 223 14.87 -4.90 3.08
N TYR A 224 14.69 -3.60 2.86
CA TYR A 224 15.46 -2.57 3.56
C TYR A 224 15.29 -2.66 5.08
N GLU A 225 14.06 -2.84 5.57
CA GLU A 225 13.79 -3.03 7.00
C GLU A 225 14.47 -4.31 7.55
N TYR A 226 14.43 -5.40 6.78
CA TYR A 226 15.09 -6.65 7.15
C TYR A 226 16.62 -6.49 7.22
N ASP A 227 17.23 -5.84 6.22
CA ASP A 227 18.67 -5.58 6.18
C ASP A 227 19.11 -4.66 7.34
N MET A 228 18.28 -3.66 7.68
CA MET A 228 18.52 -2.79 8.85
C MET A 228 18.48 -3.58 10.16
N LEU A 229 17.53 -4.52 10.31
CA LEU A 229 17.46 -5.38 11.49
C LEU A 229 18.67 -6.32 11.59
N LEU A 230 19.10 -6.90 10.48
CA LEU A 230 20.32 -7.75 10.45
C LEU A 230 21.57 -6.93 10.79
N THR A 231 21.72 -5.76 10.21
CA THR A 231 22.88 -4.87 10.48
C THR A 231 22.88 -4.42 11.95
N SER A 232 21.72 -4.06 12.49
CA SER A 232 21.59 -3.72 13.92
C SER A 232 21.92 -4.91 14.83
N GLY A 233 21.46 -6.10 14.47
CA GLY A 233 21.80 -7.33 15.21
C GLY A 233 23.29 -7.69 15.14
N GLN A 234 23.92 -7.48 13.99
CA GLN A 234 25.37 -7.69 13.85
C GLN A 234 26.18 -6.66 14.64
N SER A 235 25.78 -5.38 14.59
CA SER A 235 26.44 -4.32 15.37
C SER A 235 26.29 -4.55 16.89
N LEU A 236 25.14 -5.02 17.33
CA LEU A 236 24.91 -5.38 18.73
C LEU A 236 25.77 -6.60 19.14
N GLY A 237 25.88 -7.62 18.28
CA GLY A 237 26.74 -8.77 18.52
C GLY A 237 28.21 -8.38 18.67
N GLN A 238 28.73 -7.55 17.76
CA GLN A 238 30.09 -7.01 17.82
C GLN A 238 30.32 -6.17 19.07
N LEU A 239 29.33 -5.36 19.47
CA LEU A 239 29.42 -4.55 20.69
C LEU A 239 29.50 -5.40 21.94
N ILE A 240 28.69 -6.47 22.01
CA ILE A 240 28.73 -7.43 23.11
C ILE A 240 30.09 -8.12 23.18
N GLU A 241 30.66 -8.52 22.03
CA GLU A 241 31.97 -9.17 21.93
C GLU A 241 33.08 -8.24 22.43
N LEU A 242 33.12 -6.98 21.95
CA LEU A 242 34.05 -5.96 22.42
C LEU A 242 33.93 -5.71 23.92
N ASN A 243 32.70 -5.66 24.46
CA ASN A 243 32.48 -5.47 25.90
C ASN A 243 32.91 -6.71 26.69
N CYS A 244 32.72 -7.94 26.16
CA CYS A 244 33.25 -9.15 26.78
C CYS A 244 34.77 -9.12 26.90
N GLU A 245 35.48 -8.72 25.84
CA GLU A 245 36.94 -8.52 25.87
C GLU A 245 37.36 -7.47 26.89
N LYS A 246 36.66 -6.33 26.93
CA LYS A 246 36.91 -5.23 27.86
C LYS A 246 36.80 -5.65 29.31
N TYR A 247 35.83 -6.49 29.64
CA TYR A 247 35.66 -7.01 31.01
C TYR A 247 36.52 -8.23 31.31
N GLY A 248 37.40 -8.65 30.39
CA GLY A 248 38.31 -9.78 30.55
C GLY A 248 37.58 -11.11 30.66
N LEU A 249 36.49 -11.28 29.95
CA LEU A 249 35.78 -12.56 29.88
C LEU A 249 36.57 -13.51 28.97
N THR A 250 36.67 -14.75 29.37
CA THR A 250 37.24 -15.80 28.52
C THR A 250 36.29 -16.17 27.38
N ASP A 251 36.78 -16.75 26.28
CA ASP A 251 35.96 -17.20 25.13
C ASP A 251 34.75 -18.03 25.59
N ARG A 252 34.95 -18.88 26.61
CA ARG A 252 33.89 -19.70 27.18
C ARG A 252 32.84 -18.91 27.96
N GLU A 253 33.28 -17.89 28.68
CA GLU A 253 32.36 -16.96 29.37
C GLU A 253 31.62 -16.11 28.37
N ALA A 254 32.23 -15.65 27.27
CA ALA A 254 31.58 -14.92 26.19
C ALA A 254 30.51 -15.77 25.47
N GLU A 255 30.81 -17.05 25.22
CA GLU A 255 29.83 -18.02 24.68
C GLU A 255 28.60 -18.15 25.63
N ILE A 256 28.84 -18.29 26.92
CA ILE A 256 27.76 -18.38 27.93
C ILE A 256 26.95 -17.07 27.95
N VAL A 257 27.60 -15.92 27.89
CA VAL A 257 26.95 -14.59 27.78
C VAL A 257 26.01 -14.54 26.58
N SER A 258 26.46 -14.99 25.40
CA SER A 258 25.65 -14.99 24.18
C SER A 258 24.37 -15.82 24.34
N LEU A 259 24.43 -16.95 25.02
CA LEU A 259 23.29 -17.83 25.30
C LEU A 259 22.35 -17.23 26.36
N VAL A 260 22.91 -16.56 27.36
CA VAL A 260 22.16 -15.86 28.42
C VAL A 260 21.37 -14.67 27.84
N ILE A 261 21.97 -13.90 26.95
CA ILE A 261 21.32 -12.76 26.27
C ILE A 261 20.16 -13.27 25.40
N LYS A 262 20.32 -14.38 24.68
CA LYS A 262 19.25 -15.01 23.89
C LYS A 262 18.07 -15.55 24.73
N GLY A 263 18.12 -15.39 26.04
CA GLY A 263 17.05 -15.80 26.95
C GLY A 263 16.98 -17.32 27.21
N LEU A 264 17.94 -18.08 26.76
CA LEU A 264 17.94 -19.55 26.93
C LEU A 264 18.10 -19.94 28.41
N PRO A 265 17.29 -20.88 28.93
CA PRO A 265 17.44 -21.38 30.28
C PRO A 265 18.76 -22.12 30.42
N TYR A 266 19.40 -22.04 31.60
CA TYR A 266 20.69 -22.67 31.88
C TYR A 266 20.73 -24.18 31.56
N LYS A 267 19.57 -24.82 31.58
CA LYS A 267 19.40 -26.24 31.22
C LYS A 267 19.66 -26.52 29.73
N ILE A 268 19.44 -25.52 28.85
CA ILE A 268 19.72 -25.61 27.42
C ILE A 268 21.17 -25.20 27.10
N VAL A 269 21.74 -24.27 27.87
CA VAL A 269 23.17 -23.90 27.82
C VAL A 269 24.07 -25.11 28.07
N ARG A 270 23.57 -26.12 28.79
CA ARG A 270 24.20 -27.43 29.02
C ARG A 270 24.35 -28.30 27.76
N SER A 271 23.61 -28.04 26.68
CA SER A 271 23.63 -28.83 25.42
C SER A 271 24.94 -28.67 24.61
N ALA A 272 25.82 -27.73 24.97
CA ALA A 272 27.20 -27.76 24.52
C ALA A 272 27.93 -28.94 25.17
N PRO A 273 28.68 -29.76 24.40
CA PRO A 273 29.21 -31.02 24.92
C PRO A 273 30.09 -30.82 26.17
N ASN A 274 29.77 -31.56 27.23
CA ASN A 274 30.54 -31.74 28.45
C ASN A 274 30.47 -30.72 29.60
N ILE A 275 29.36 -29.97 29.79
CA ILE A 275 29.28 -29.08 30.95
C ILE A 275 28.08 -29.42 31.84
N SER A 276 28.34 -29.52 33.16
CA SER A 276 27.28 -29.70 34.14
C SER A 276 26.56 -28.38 34.46
N GLU A 277 25.30 -28.44 34.90
CA GLU A 277 24.53 -27.28 35.30
C GLU A 277 25.23 -26.47 36.43
N LYS A 278 25.90 -27.15 37.35
CA LYS A 278 26.74 -26.54 38.40
C LYS A 278 27.91 -25.74 37.80
N THR A 279 28.53 -26.26 36.73
CA THR A 279 29.63 -25.57 36.03
C THR A 279 29.14 -24.31 35.32
N VAL A 280 27.96 -24.34 34.66
CA VAL A 280 27.35 -23.16 34.07
C VAL A 280 27.03 -22.10 35.11
N ALA A 281 26.43 -22.49 36.25
CA ALA A 281 26.16 -21.57 37.36
C ALA A 281 27.42 -20.90 37.89
N LYS A 282 28.52 -21.64 38.00
CA LYS A 282 29.82 -21.13 38.43
C LYS A 282 30.38 -20.11 37.40
N HIS A 283 30.30 -20.42 36.12
CA HIS A 283 30.68 -19.44 35.07
C HIS A 283 29.85 -18.15 35.12
N VAL A 284 28.53 -18.28 35.28
CA VAL A 284 27.64 -17.09 35.39
C VAL A 284 28.00 -16.26 36.63
N SER A 285 28.31 -16.89 37.76
CA SER A 285 28.78 -16.19 38.97
C SER A 285 30.10 -15.46 38.73
N ASN A 286 31.04 -16.07 38.02
CA ASN A 286 32.31 -15.44 37.65
C ASN A 286 32.11 -14.25 36.68
N ILE A 287 31.22 -14.41 35.70
CA ILE A 287 30.84 -13.34 34.77
C ILE A 287 30.26 -12.14 35.54
N PHE A 288 29.34 -12.39 36.47
CA PHE A 288 28.75 -11.34 37.31
C PHE A 288 29.81 -10.59 38.12
N CYS A 289 30.76 -11.30 38.69
CA CYS A 289 31.88 -10.69 39.41
C CYS A 289 32.77 -9.85 38.48
N LYS A 290 33.16 -10.37 37.30
CA LYS A 290 34.04 -9.67 36.36
C LYS A 290 33.36 -8.40 35.78
N VAL A 291 32.08 -8.48 35.48
CA VAL A 291 31.29 -7.34 34.94
C VAL A 291 30.79 -6.43 36.04
N SER A 292 30.92 -6.81 37.33
CA SER A 292 30.42 -6.05 38.49
C SER A 292 28.92 -5.82 38.39
N VAL A 293 28.14 -6.89 38.29
CA VAL A 293 26.66 -6.88 38.21
C VAL A 293 26.08 -7.92 39.18
N THR A 294 24.83 -7.70 39.55
CA THR A 294 24.15 -8.55 40.53
C THR A 294 23.10 -9.47 39.92
N ASN A 295 22.63 -9.15 38.73
CA ASN A 295 21.58 -9.89 38.03
C ASN A 295 21.74 -9.89 36.52
N LYS A 296 20.93 -10.74 35.83
CA LYS A 296 20.95 -10.92 34.40
C LYS A 296 20.59 -9.66 33.64
N ALA A 297 19.64 -8.87 34.13
CA ALA A 297 19.20 -7.64 33.46
C ALA A 297 20.31 -6.57 33.43
N GLU A 298 21.03 -6.42 34.56
CA GLU A 298 22.20 -5.54 34.64
C GLU A 298 23.35 -6.00 33.73
N LEU A 299 23.57 -7.33 33.63
CA LEU A 299 24.57 -7.89 32.72
C LEU A 299 24.25 -7.53 31.27
N ILE A 300 23.01 -7.77 30.84
CA ILE A 300 22.54 -7.44 29.49
C ILE A 300 22.72 -5.95 29.23
N TYR A 301 22.22 -5.12 30.12
CA TYR A 301 22.31 -3.66 29.99
C TYR A 301 23.77 -3.17 29.84
N LYS A 302 24.69 -3.68 30.66
CA LYS A 302 26.12 -3.28 30.60
C LYS A 302 26.82 -3.76 29.33
N LEU A 303 26.48 -4.94 28.82
CA LEU A 303 27.09 -5.51 27.62
C LEU A 303 26.51 -4.92 26.32
N GLU A 304 25.27 -4.43 26.35
CA GLU A 304 24.61 -3.76 25.23
C GLU A 304 24.85 -2.24 25.20
N ALA A 305 25.38 -1.65 26.26
CA ALA A 305 25.61 -0.21 26.32
C ALA A 305 26.77 0.24 25.41
N SER A 306 26.48 1.12 24.47
CA SER A 306 27.45 1.68 23.52
C SER A 306 28.40 2.72 24.14
N HIS A 307 28.07 3.31 25.30
CA HIS A 307 28.86 4.31 26.03
C HIS A 307 28.84 4.04 27.52
N TRP A 308 29.85 3.32 27.98
CA TRP A 308 30.23 3.45 29.37
C TRP A 308 31.47 4.35 29.46
N SER A 309 31.28 5.62 29.86
CA SER A 309 32.39 6.41 30.38
C SER A 309 32.66 5.93 31.80
N PRO A 310 33.88 5.49 32.12
CA PRO A 310 34.23 5.28 33.52
C PRO A 310 34.07 6.62 34.23
N GLY A 311 33.25 6.65 35.23
CA GLY A 311 33.01 7.83 36.02
C GLY A 311 34.34 8.44 36.55
N VAL A 312 34.44 9.75 36.35
CA VAL A 312 35.35 10.60 37.11
C VAL A 312 34.95 10.60 38.56
#